data_ddb06792d0838727f0cdb6b14b99c8b2
#
_entry.id   ddb06792d0838727f0cdb6b14b99c8b2
#
_cell.length_a   1.000
_cell.length_b   1.000
_cell.length_c   1.000
_cell.angle_alpha   90.00
_cell.angle_beta   90.00
_cell.angle_gamma   90.00
#
_symmetry.space_group_name_H-M   'P 1'
#
loop_
_entity.id
_entity.type
_entity.pdbx_description
1 polymer ?
#
loop_
_entity_poly.entity_id
_entity_poly.type
_entity_poly.pdbx_seq_one_letter_code
_entity_poly.pdbx_strand_id
1 'polypeptide(L)'
;MKKVLRNWKVVEIMGYDFPETPVDKAEKIKGWMTRAELEWLYEKSKGMESVVAIGNFLGRSTFVLCSGCNGQRLRPTGPTGRVYAIDPFVFGGDWSKFCSPNIGYKVGDDFLQDFLKNCGHFPNLTVVKKTSLEAAALDVIPPEVDMVFIDGDHDYKAVMCDLATWAPRTKKLICGHDFNDPMYPGVKQAVYEYFGAEFVTTGPDGLWAAYSDDEKEKI
;
A
#
# COMPACT_ATOMS: atom_id res chain seq x y z
N MET A 1 -43.07 16.37 -18.19
CA MET A 1 -41.88 16.59 -17.36
C MET A 1 -40.72 16.92 -18.30
N LYS A 2 -40.26 18.17 -18.33
CA LYS A 2 -39.13 18.62 -19.16
C LYS A 2 -37.82 18.31 -18.39
N LYS A 3 -36.96 17.42 -18.96
CA LYS A 3 -35.58 17.24 -18.50
C LYS A 3 -34.80 18.53 -18.74
N VAL A 4 -34.41 19.21 -17.68
CA VAL A 4 -33.46 20.33 -17.75
C VAL A 4 -32.06 19.71 -17.81
N LEU A 5 -31.51 19.60 -19.02
CA LEU A 5 -30.08 19.31 -19.20
C LEU A 5 -29.34 20.61 -18.91
N ARG A 6 -28.62 20.67 -17.80
CA ARG A 6 -27.67 21.75 -17.53
C ARG A 6 -26.44 21.52 -18.36
N ASN A 7 -26.16 22.38 -19.32
CA ASN A 7 -24.90 22.43 -20.06
C ASN A 7 -23.77 22.89 -19.13
N TRP A 8 -22.99 21.97 -18.64
CA TRP A 8 -21.73 22.32 -18.01
C TRP A 8 -20.75 22.66 -19.12
N LYS A 9 -20.33 23.92 -19.22
CA LYS A 9 -19.15 24.30 -20.01
C LYS A 9 -17.93 23.94 -19.20
N VAL A 10 -17.09 23.07 -19.75
CA VAL A 10 -15.70 22.90 -19.26
C VAL A 10 -14.99 24.22 -19.57
N VAL A 11 -14.71 25.00 -18.55
CA VAL A 11 -13.84 26.18 -18.67
C VAL A 11 -12.42 25.66 -18.52
N GLU A 12 -11.69 25.54 -19.63
CA GLU A 12 -10.23 25.40 -19.58
C GLU A 12 -9.65 26.69 -18.96
N ILE A 13 -9.24 26.61 -17.72
CA ILE A 13 -8.48 27.69 -17.08
C ILE A 13 -7.04 27.53 -17.56
N MET A 14 -6.71 28.18 -18.67
CA MET A 14 -5.36 28.23 -19.21
C MET A 14 -4.45 28.92 -18.19
N GLY A 15 -3.41 28.22 -17.73
CA GLY A 15 -2.33 28.77 -16.91
C GLY A 15 -2.47 28.60 -15.39
N TYR A 16 -3.36 27.74 -14.91
CA TYR A 16 -3.39 27.39 -13.49
C TYR A 16 -2.60 26.07 -13.29
N ASP A 17 -1.41 26.18 -12.72
CA ASP A 17 -0.69 25.01 -12.22
C ASP A 17 -1.42 24.50 -10.96
N PHE A 18 -2.21 23.45 -11.09
CA PHE A 18 -2.77 22.79 -9.92
C PHE A 18 -1.61 22.20 -9.10
N PRO A 19 -1.62 22.36 -7.77
CA PRO A 19 -0.59 21.77 -6.94
C PRO A 19 -0.62 20.24 -7.11
N GLU A 20 0.57 19.66 -7.26
CA GLU A 20 0.73 18.20 -7.42
C GLU A 20 0.05 17.45 -6.27
N THR A 21 -0.80 16.49 -6.64
CA THR A 21 -1.45 15.60 -5.69
C THR A 21 -0.43 14.63 -5.07
N PRO A 22 -0.76 13.98 -3.94
CA PRO A 22 0.07 12.90 -3.41
C PRO A 22 0.35 11.79 -4.42
N VAL A 23 -0.61 11.48 -5.29
CA VAL A 23 -0.47 10.47 -6.34
C VAL A 23 0.51 10.93 -7.41
N ASP A 24 0.42 12.17 -7.88
CA ASP A 24 1.36 12.73 -8.86
C ASP A 24 2.81 12.69 -8.36
N LYS A 25 3.01 12.89 -7.06
CA LYS A 25 4.34 12.78 -6.43
C LYS A 25 4.81 11.34 -6.33
N ALA A 26 3.92 10.43 -5.95
CA ALA A 26 4.23 9.01 -5.84
C ALA A 26 4.59 8.37 -7.19
N GLU A 27 3.94 8.78 -8.29
CA GLU A 27 4.26 8.30 -9.64
C GLU A 27 5.70 8.62 -10.07
N LYS A 28 6.32 9.65 -9.52
CA LYS A 28 7.72 10.00 -9.78
C LYS A 28 8.71 9.08 -9.05
N ILE A 29 8.25 8.37 -8.03
CA ILE A 29 9.05 7.35 -7.34
C ILE A 29 9.06 6.09 -8.18
N LYS A 30 10.23 5.52 -8.42
CA LYS A 30 10.38 4.27 -9.18
C LYS A 30 9.65 3.12 -8.48
N GLY A 31 8.87 2.35 -9.24
CA GLY A 31 8.07 1.24 -8.75
C GLY A 31 7.05 0.80 -9.80
N TRP A 32 6.26 -0.23 -9.52
CA TRP A 32 5.41 -0.89 -10.51
C TRP A 32 3.92 -0.51 -10.43
N MET A 33 3.48 0.02 -9.32
CA MET A 33 2.06 0.38 -9.15
C MET A 33 1.61 1.42 -10.16
N THR A 34 0.46 1.18 -10.76
CA THR A 34 -0.22 2.12 -11.66
C THR A 34 -0.83 3.30 -10.89
N ARG A 35 -1.22 4.34 -11.62
CA ARG A 35 -1.94 5.48 -11.05
C ARG A 35 -3.24 5.07 -10.35
N ALA A 36 -4.00 4.18 -10.97
CA ALA A 36 -5.29 3.73 -10.43
C ALA A 36 -5.11 2.98 -9.09
N GLU A 37 -4.07 2.16 -8.98
CA GLU A 37 -3.71 1.48 -7.74
C GLU A 37 -3.28 2.45 -6.64
N LEU A 38 -2.47 3.46 -6.98
CA LEU A 38 -2.04 4.50 -6.04
C LEU A 38 -3.22 5.35 -5.56
N GLU A 39 -4.14 5.72 -6.44
CA GLU A 39 -5.38 6.43 -6.09
C GLU A 39 -6.22 5.59 -5.13
N TRP A 40 -6.37 4.30 -5.42
CA TRP A 40 -7.12 3.37 -4.58
C TRP A 40 -6.50 3.24 -3.18
N LEU A 41 -5.18 3.03 -3.08
CA LEU A 41 -4.49 2.96 -1.79
C LEU A 41 -4.59 4.27 -1.01
N TYR A 42 -4.44 5.41 -1.69
CA TYR A 42 -4.59 6.72 -1.08
C TYR A 42 -5.97 6.89 -0.45
N GLU A 43 -7.05 6.55 -1.20
CA GLU A 43 -8.42 6.63 -0.70
C GLU A 43 -8.67 5.67 0.48
N LYS A 44 -8.18 4.42 0.38
CA LYS A 44 -8.36 3.42 1.45
C LYS A 44 -7.58 3.74 2.72
N SER A 45 -6.46 4.44 2.62
CA SER A 45 -5.68 4.84 3.80
C SER A 45 -6.26 6.05 4.54
N LYS A 46 -7.21 6.78 3.94
CA LYS A 46 -7.87 7.91 4.60
C LYS A 46 -8.63 7.48 5.85
N GLY A 47 -8.35 8.16 6.96
CA GLY A 47 -9.00 7.87 8.25
C GLY A 47 -8.51 6.62 8.98
N MET A 48 -7.51 5.91 8.43
CA MET A 48 -6.81 4.86 9.17
C MET A 48 -5.90 5.47 10.23
N GLU A 49 -5.95 4.93 11.45
CA GLU A 49 -5.09 5.37 12.55
C GLU A 49 -3.76 4.61 12.59
N SER A 50 -3.73 3.42 12.00
CA SER A 50 -2.53 2.58 11.89
C SER A 50 -2.55 1.74 10.61
N VAL A 51 -1.46 1.81 9.84
CA VAL A 51 -1.26 1.04 8.61
C VAL A 51 0.08 0.32 8.68
N VAL A 52 0.08 -0.97 8.40
CA VAL A 52 1.29 -1.75 8.15
C VAL A 52 1.44 -1.92 6.64
N ALA A 53 2.61 -1.57 6.11
CA ALA A 53 2.99 -1.78 4.72
C ALA A 53 4.18 -2.76 4.65
N ILE A 54 3.97 -3.93 4.06
CA ILE A 54 4.96 -5.00 3.90
C ILE A 54 5.45 -4.99 2.47
N GLY A 55 6.78 -4.87 2.26
CA GLY A 55 7.37 -4.65 0.96
C GLY A 55 7.18 -3.21 0.50
N ASN A 56 8.25 -2.45 0.52
CA ASN A 56 8.13 -0.99 0.31
C ASN A 56 8.99 -0.51 -0.86
N PHE A 57 10.00 -1.26 -1.24
CA PHE A 57 10.99 -0.87 -2.24
C PHE A 57 11.43 0.58 -2.07
N LEU A 58 11.25 1.45 -3.07
CA LEU A 58 11.62 2.86 -3.00
C LEU A 58 10.52 3.77 -2.44
N GLY A 59 9.37 3.20 -2.00
CA GLY A 59 8.34 3.92 -1.25
C GLY A 59 7.19 4.47 -2.08
N ARG A 60 6.96 4.01 -3.32
CA ARG A 60 5.85 4.50 -4.16
C ARG A 60 4.49 4.32 -3.48
N SER A 61 4.17 3.11 -3.00
CA SER A 61 2.96 2.82 -2.21
C SER A 61 2.98 3.50 -0.85
N THR A 62 4.12 3.46 -0.15
CA THR A 62 4.28 4.07 1.17
C THR A 62 3.99 5.57 1.16
N PHE A 63 4.37 6.28 0.08
CA PHE A 63 4.12 7.70 -0.06
C PHE A 63 2.63 8.04 -0.03
N VAL A 64 1.80 7.30 -0.76
CA VAL A 64 0.34 7.52 -0.77
C VAL A 64 -0.32 7.08 0.53
N LEU A 65 0.14 5.99 1.14
CA LEU A 65 -0.34 5.54 2.45
C LEU A 65 -0.06 6.58 3.54
N CYS A 66 1.16 7.11 3.61
CA CYS A 66 1.51 8.18 4.55
C CYS A 66 0.68 9.46 4.31
N SER A 67 0.47 9.82 3.05
CA SER A 67 -0.31 11.00 2.69
C SER A 67 -1.79 10.84 3.04
N GLY A 68 -2.38 9.68 2.80
CA GLY A 68 -3.78 9.39 3.11
C GLY A 68 -4.07 9.35 4.60
N CYS A 69 -3.22 8.66 5.38
CA CYS A 69 -3.33 8.63 6.85
C CYS A 69 -3.22 10.02 7.49
N ASN A 70 -2.48 10.93 6.85
CA ASN A 70 -2.26 12.29 7.37
C ASN A 70 -3.39 13.27 7.01
N GLY A 71 -4.25 12.92 6.04
CA GLY A 71 -5.06 13.88 5.26
C GLY A 71 -6.39 14.31 5.87
N GLN A 72 -6.90 13.75 7.00
CA GLN A 72 -8.32 13.97 7.33
C GLN A 72 -8.67 14.57 8.69
N ARG A 73 -7.71 14.82 9.55
CA ARG A 73 -8.02 15.52 10.81
C ARG A 73 -7.07 16.69 11.04
N LEU A 74 -7.60 17.89 10.87
CA LEU A 74 -7.06 19.12 11.45
C LEU A 74 -7.09 18.98 13.00
N ARG A 75 -6.24 18.10 13.54
CA ARG A 75 -5.96 18.11 14.98
C ARG A 75 -4.80 19.08 15.22
N PRO A 76 -4.90 19.96 16.20
CA PRO A 76 -3.82 20.88 16.56
C PRO A 76 -2.54 20.17 17.06
N THR A 77 -2.58 18.85 17.23
CA THR A 77 -1.53 18.07 17.91
C THR A 77 -1.13 16.83 17.12
N GLY A 78 -0.34 17.00 16.05
CA GLY A 78 0.41 15.92 15.39
C GLY A 78 -0.35 15.09 14.34
N PRO A 79 0.35 14.15 13.66
CA PRO A 79 -0.21 13.30 12.62
C PRO A 79 -1.28 12.37 13.19
N THR A 80 -2.35 12.14 12.42
CA THR A 80 -3.54 11.43 12.88
C THR A 80 -3.48 9.93 12.72
N GLY A 81 -2.66 9.42 11.79
CA GLY A 81 -2.44 7.99 11.57
C GLY A 81 -0.97 7.70 11.36
N ARG A 82 -0.53 6.50 11.71
CA ARG A 82 0.86 6.05 11.61
C ARG A 82 0.99 4.94 10.57
N VAL A 83 2.04 5.02 9.75
CA VAL A 83 2.41 4.00 8.78
C VAL A 83 3.69 3.31 9.25
N TYR A 84 3.67 1.99 9.31
CA TYR A 84 4.80 1.13 9.63
C TYR A 84 5.28 0.47 8.34
N ALA A 85 6.38 0.97 7.78
CA ALA A 85 6.98 0.43 6.56
C ALA A 85 7.95 -0.69 6.94
N ILE A 86 7.54 -1.93 6.68
CA ILE A 86 8.31 -3.14 6.99
C ILE A 86 8.94 -3.66 5.71
N ASP A 87 10.26 -3.71 5.68
CA ASP A 87 11.04 -4.19 4.56
C ASP A 87 12.46 -4.52 5.04
N PRO A 88 13.10 -5.60 4.59
CA PRO A 88 14.52 -5.80 4.83
C PRO A 88 15.40 -4.73 4.19
N PHE A 89 14.87 -4.00 3.19
CA PHE A 89 15.55 -2.99 2.37
C PHE A 89 16.81 -3.52 1.70
N VAL A 90 16.77 -4.79 1.35
CA VAL A 90 17.84 -5.48 0.61
C VAL A 90 17.26 -6.01 -0.69
N PHE A 91 17.88 -5.64 -1.81
CA PHE A 91 17.43 -6.10 -3.12
C PHE A 91 17.68 -7.60 -3.28
N GLY A 92 16.61 -8.37 -3.49
CA GLY A 92 16.68 -9.82 -3.58
C GLY A 92 15.28 -10.46 -3.63
N GLY A 93 15.22 -11.75 -3.28
CA GLY A 93 13.96 -12.50 -3.34
C GLY A 93 13.58 -12.92 -4.77
N ASP A 94 12.33 -13.37 -4.94
CA ASP A 94 11.81 -13.89 -6.20
C ASP A 94 11.68 -12.79 -7.27
N TRP A 95 11.19 -11.61 -6.90
CA TRP A 95 11.00 -10.47 -7.78
C TRP A 95 12.29 -9.94 -8.42
N SER A 96 13.44 -10.08 -7.77
CA SER A 96 14.72 -9.66 -8.32
C SER A 96 15.09 -10.40 -9.61
N LYS A 97 14.55 -11.61 -9.82
CA LYS A 97 14.77 -12.43 -11.02
C LYS A 97 14.09 -11.85 -12.26
N PHE A 98 13.04 -11.08 -12.08
CA PHE A 98 12.20 -10.51 -13.13
C PHE A 98 12.41 -9.01 -13.30
N CYS A 99 13.19 -8.39 -12.42
CA CYS A 99 13.49 -6.97 -12.53
C CYS A 99 14.35 -6.67 -13.75
N SER A 100 13.98 -5.61 -14.47
CA SER A 100 14.80 -5.08 -15.55
C SER A 100 16.20 -4.73 -15.03
N PRO A 101 17.26 -4.98 -15.81
CA PRO A 101 18.63 -4.52 -15.51
C PRO A 101 18.69 -3.00 -15.21
N ASN A 102 17.72 -2.24 -15.71
CA ASN A 102 17.61 -0.80 -15.50
C ASN A 102 17.06 -0.42 -14.12
N ILE A 103 16.73 -1.38 -13.25
CA ILE A 103 16.28 -1.11 -11.88
C ILE A 103 17.36 -0.36 -11.09
N GLY A 104 18.64 -0.64 -11.36
CA GLY A 104 19.77 0.04 -10.76
C GLY A 104 20.32 -0.63 -9.51
N TYR A 105 19.80 -1.81 -9.13
CA TYR A 105 20.23 -2.58 -7.98
C TYR A 105 20.67 -3.98 -8.37
N LYS A 106 21.58 -4.54 -7.59
CA LYS A 106 22.04 -5.95 -7.65
C LYS A 106 21.56 -6.67 -6.40
N VAL A 107 21.41 -7.98 -6.50
CA VAL A 107 21.11 -8.83 -5.33
C VAL A 107 22.10 -8.56 -4.21
N GLY A 108 21.58 -8.23 -3.02
CA GLY A 108 22.35 -7.85 -1.85
C GLY A 108 22.53 -6.34 -1.63
N ASP A 109 22.19 -5.49 -2.60
CA ASP A 109 22.26 -4.05 -2.43
C ASP A 109 21.23 -3.56 -1.41
N ASP A 110 21.64 -2.64 -0.52
CA ASP A 110 20.78 -1.94 0.42
C ASP A 110 20.20 -0.70 -0.23
N PHE A 111 18.86 -0.58 -0.25
CA PHE A 111 18.17 0.57 -0.83
C PHE A 111 17.44 1.45 0.20
N LEU A 112 17.68 1.24 1.50
CA LEU A 112 17.03 2.03 2.55
C LEU A 112 17.23 3.54 2.39
N GLN A 113 18.43 3.99 2.01
CA GLN A 113 18.70 5.42 1.85
C GLN A 113 17.89 6.04 0.70
N ASP A 114 17.65 5.29 -0.37
CA ASP A 114 16.84 5.77 -1.49
C ASP A 114 15.34 5.79 -1.12
N PHE A 115 14.87 4.82 -0.35
CA PHE A 115 13.55 4.87 0.27
C PHE A 115 13.40 6.11 1.19
N LEU A 116 14.37 6.37 2.06
CA LEU A 116 14.33 7.51 2.98
C LEU A 116 14.36 8.86 2.27
N LYS A 117 15.04 9.00 1.13
CA LYS A 117 14.98 10.21 0.28
C LYS A 117 13.55 10.50 -0.17
N ASN A 118 12.79 9.47 -0.50
CA ASN A 118 11.42 9.60 -0.99
C ASN A 118 10.40 9.78 0.15
N CYS A 119 10.52 9.04 1.24
CA CYS A 119 9.49 8.93 2.27
C CYS A 119 9.92 9.42 3.66
N GLY A 120 11.23 9.58 3.93
CA GLY A 120 11.74 9.92 5.27
C GLY A 120 11.29 11.27 5.84
N HIS A 121 10.70 12.13 5.02
CA HIS A 121 10.14 13.41 5.45
C HIS A 121 8.74 13.31 6.10
N PHE A 122 8.07 12.15 6.01
CA PHE A 122 6.76 11.97 6.63
C PHE A 122 6.87 11.79 8.15
N PRO A 123 6.26 12.67 8.96
CA PRO A 123 6.34 12.57 10.43
C PRO A 123 5.54 11.40 11.00
N ASN A 124 4.63 10.83 10.20
CA ASN A 124 3.80 9.68 10.56
C ASN A 124 4.37 8.33 10.07
N LEU A 125 5.56 8.32 9.49
CA LEU A 125 6.25 7.10 9.04
C LEU A 125 7.14 6.53 10.15
N THR A 126 7.04 5.22 10.37
CA THR A 126 7.99 4.42 11.14
C THR A 126 8.60 3.36 10.24
N VAL A 127 9.91 3.40 10.04
CA VAL A 127 10.63 2.43 9.21
C VAL A 127 11.09 1.27 10.07
N VAL A 128 10.76 0.05 9.66
CA VAL A 128 11.11 -1.20 10.32
C VAL A 128 11.93 -2.06 9.37
N LYS A 129 13.27 -1.98 9.49
CA LYS A 129 14.20 -2.77 8.67
C LYS A 129 14.28 -4.21 9.17
N LYS A 130 13.26 -5.00 8.84
CA LYS A 130 13.07 -6.39 9.25
C LYS A 130 12.25 -7.13 8.21
N THR A 131 12.29 -8.46 8.26
CA THR A 131 11.27 -9.28 7.60
C THR A 131 9.90 -9.06 8.25
N SER A 132 8.84 -9.38 7.54
CA SER A 132 7.46 -9.28 8.02
C SER A 132 7.25 -10.04 9.34
N LEU A 133 7.74 -11.28 9.40
CA LEU A 133 7.60 -12.14 10.59
C LEU A 133 8.38 -11.60 11.80
N GLU A 134 9.61 -11.12 11.59
CA GLU A 134 10.41 -10.51 12.68
C GLU A 134 9.77 -9.23 13.20
N ALA A 135 9.20 -8.42 12.30
CA ALA A 135 8.55 -7.16 12.63
C ALA A 135 7.30 -7.37 13.51
N ALA A 136 6.57 -8.45 13.29
CA ALA A 136 5.37 -8.79 14.06
C ALA A 136 5.62 -8.98 15.55
N ALA A 137 6.86 -9.30 15.94
CA ALA A 137 7.27 -9.47 17.34
C ALA A 137 7.75 -8.17 18.02
N LEU A 138 7.74 -7.03 17.31
CA LEU A 138 8.26 -5.77 17.84
C LEU A 138 7.17 -4.95 18.51
N ASP A 139 7.42 -4.44 19.71
CA ASP A 139 6.52 -3.57 20.48
C ASP A 139 6.23 -2.21 19.80
N VAL A 140 7.05 -1.80 18.82
CA VAL A 140 6.85 -0.55 18.09
C VAL A 140 5.60 -0.57 17.20
N ILE A 141 5.14 -1.77 16.83
CA ILE A 141 3.92 -1.97 16.05
C ILE A 141 2.80 -2.38 17.01
N PRO A 142 1.65 -1.69 17.01
CA PRO A 142 0.53 -2.07 17.86
C PRO A 142 0.10 -3.53 17.65
N PRO A 143 -0.44 -4.19 18.68
CA PRO A 143 -0.94 -5.56 18.55
C PRO A 143 -2.05 -5.69 17.52
N GLU A 144 -2.82 -4.63 17.31
CA GLU A 144 -3.84 -4.50 16.28
C GLU A 144 -3.65 -3.23 15.46
N VAL A 145 -3.89 -3.31 14.15
CA VAL A 145 -3.78 -2.20 13.21
C VAL A 145 -5.04 -2.08 12.36
N ASP A 146 -5.32 -0.88 11.87
CA ASP A 146 -6.52 -0.66 11.05
C ASP A 146 -6.40 -1.28 9.66
N MET A 147 -5.22 -1.17 9.05
CA MET A 147 -4.99 -1.63 7.67
C MET A 147 -3.64 -2.34 7.56
N VAL A 148 -3.61 -3.40 6.75
CA VAL A 148 -2.36 -4.05 6.31
C VAL A 148 -2.35 -4.09 4.78
N PHE A 149 -1.22 -3.67 4.19
CA PHE A 149 -0.94 -3.77 2.77
C PHE A 149 0.25 -4.71 2.55
N ILE A 150 0.04 -5.80 1.79
CA ILE A 150 1.03 -6.84 1.51
C ILE A 150 1.50 -6.74 0.06
N ASP A 151 2.78 -6.44 -0.13
CA ASP A 151 3.44 -6.27 -1.43
C ASP A 151 4.93 -6.68 -1.31
N GLY A 152 5.19 -7.78 -0.61
CA GLY A 152 6.54 -8.26 -0.28
C GLY A 152 7.01 -9.37 -1.21
N ASP A 153 7.20 -10.58 -0.67
CA ASP A 153 7.53 -11.78 -1.44
C ASP A 153 6.23 -12.37 -2.03
N HIS A 154 6.28 -12.86 -3.27
CA HIS A 154 5.11 -13.34 -4.01
C HIS A 154 5.02 -14.88 -4.04
N ASP A 155 5.97 -15.59 -3.41
CA ASP A 155 5.87 -17.04 -3.24
C ASP A 155 4.67 -17.38 -2.35
N TYR A 156 3.92 -18.43 -2.72
CA TYR A 156 2.74 -18.88 -2.00
C TYR A 156 2.96 -18.99 -0.48
N LYS A 157 4.10 -19.58 -0.06
CA LYS A 157 4.38 -19.79 1.38
C LYS A 157 4.67 -18.48 2.09
N ALA A 158 5.35 -17.55 1.43
CA ALA A 158 5.64 -16.23 2.00
C ALA A 158 4.35 -15.43 2.18
N VAL A 159 3.50 -15.36 1.15
CA VAL A 159 2.19 -14.70 1.25
C VAL A 159 1.31 -15.33 2.31
N MET A 160 1.25 -16.67 2.38
CA MET A 160 0.48 -17.37 3.41
C MET A 160 1.00 -17.07 4.82
N CYS A 161 2.32 -16.96 5.00
CA CYS A 161 2.94 -16.58 6.26
C CYS A 161 2.57 -15.14 6.66
N ASP A 162 2.59 -14.20 5.71
CA ASP A 162 2.17 -12.82 5.95
C ASP A 162 0.69 -12.74 6.32
N LEU A 163 -0.19 -13.46 5.60
CA LEU A 163 -1.62 -13.52 5.91
C LEU A 163 -1.87 -14.10 7.31
N ALA A 164 -1.25 -15.23 7.64
CA ALA A 164 -1.39 -15.86 8.95
C ALA A 164 -0.90 -14.98 10.11
N THR A 165 0.12 -14.16 9.84
CA THR A 165 0.72 -13.25 10.84
C THR A 165 -0.12 -11.98 11.03
N TRP A 166 -0.61 -11.38 9.95
CA TRP A 166 -1.16 -10.04 9.98
C TRP A 166 -2.68 -9.96 9.89
N ALA A 167 -3.37 -10.93 9.25
CA ALA A 167 -4.83 -10.90 9.17
C ALA A 167 -5.50 -10.93 10.56
N PRO A 168 -5.06 -11.76 11.54
CA PRO A 168 -5.63 -11.75 12.89
C PRO A 168 -5.44 -10.44 13.65
N ARG A 169 -4.51 -9.58 13.21
CA ARG A 169 -4.19 -8.27 13.81
C ARG A 169 -4.82 -7.10 13.05
N THR A 170 -5.55 -7.37 11.96
CA THR A 170 -6.14 -6.34 11.11
C THR A 170 -7.60 -6.10 11.48
N LYS A 171 -7.92 -4.86 11.88
CA LYS A 171 -9.27 -4.49 12.33
C LYS A 171 -10.23 -4.15 11.21
N LYS A 172 -9.75 -3.57 10.09
CA LYS A 172 -10.64 -3.02 9.06
C LYS A 172 -10.38 -3.59 7.67
N LEU A 173 -9.14 -3.50 7.18
CA LEU A 173 -8.80 -3.82 5.81
C LEU A 173 -7.44 -4.51 5.72
N ILE A 174 -7.41 -5.72 5.17
CA ILE A 174 -6.18 -6.32 4.67
C ILE A 174 -6.24 -6.36 3.14
N CYS A 175 -5.19 -5.93 2.49
CA CYS A 175 -5.11 -5.86 1.03
C CYS A 175 -3.67 -6.09 0.55
N GLY A 176 -3.50 -6.24 -0.74
CA GLY A 176 -2.18 -6.44 -1.32
C GLY A 176 -2.17 -6.29 -2.83
N HIS A 177 -1.02 -6.54 -3.42
CA HIS A 177 -0.73 -6.39 -4.84
C HIS A 177 -0.54 -7.74 -5.54
N ASP A 178 -0.27 -7.73 -6.85
CA ASP A 178 0.07 -8.88 -7.71
C ASP A 178 -0.95 -10.02 -7.78
N PHE A 179 -2.21 -9.76 -7.45
CA PHE A 179 -3.26 -10.77 -7.35
C PHE A 179 -3.58 -11.48 -8.68
N ASN A 180 -3.50 -10.75 -9.78
CA ASN A 180 -3.77 -11.26 -11.12
C ASN A 180 -2.51 -11.36 -11.99
N ASP A 181 -1.33 -11.13 -11.42
CA ASP A 181 -0.09 -11.23 -12.20
C ASP A 181 0.22 -12.70 -12.51
N PRO A 182 0.31 -13.07 -13.81
CA PRO A 182 0.62 -14.45 -14.21
C PRO A 182 2.01 -14.92 -13.77
N MET A 183 2.93 -14.01 -13.45
CA MET A 183 4.25 -14.35 -12.92
C MET A 183 4.20 -14.76 -11.45
N TYR A 184 3.16 -14.34 -10.72
CA TYR A 184 3.02 -14.56 -9.28
C TYR A 184 1.73 -15.28 -8.89
N PRO A 185 1.43 -16.47 -9.46
CA PRO A 185 0.18 -17.19 -9.20
C PRO A 185 0.01 -17.58 -7.72
N GLY A 186 1.11 -17.64 -6.96
CA GLY A 186 1.13 -17.94 -5.53
C GLY A 186 0.37 -16.95 -4.68
N VAL A 187 0.34 -15.67 -5.09
CA VAL A 187 -0.39 -14.61 -4.38
C VAL A 187 -1.88 -14.91 -4.36
N LYS A 188 -2.48 -15.09 -5.54
CA LYS A 188 -3.91 -15.37 -5.66
C LYS A 188 -4.31 -16.65 -4.97
N GLN A 189 -3.50 -17.69 -5.10
CA GLN A 189 -3.74 -18.97 -4.46
C GLN A 189 -3.78 -18.81 -2.94
N ALA A 190 -2.77 -18.18 -2.33
CA ALA A 190 -2.68 -17.98 -0.90
C ALA A 190 -3.86 -17.15 -0.36
N VAL A 191 -4.21 -16.06 -1.04
CA VAL A 191 -5.30 -15.18 -0.64
C VAL A 191 -6.65 -15.92 -0.66
N TYR A 192 -6.94 -16.69 -1.72
CA TYR A 192 -8.18 -17.45 -1.82
C TYR A 192 -8.24 -18.62 -0.82
N GLU A 193 -7.12 -19.31 -0.58
CA GLU A 193 -7.08 -20.39 0.40
C GLU A 193 -7.24 -19.88 1.83
N TYR A 194 -6.74 -18.66 2.11
CA TYR A 194 -6.83 -18.08 3.45
C TYR A 194 -8.22 -17.53 3.77
N PHE A 195 -8.81 -16.74 2.86
CA PHE A 195 -10.06 -16.03 3.13
C PHE A 195 -11.31 -16.70 2.56
N GLY A 196 -11.20 -17.53 1.51
CA GLY A 196 -12.31 -17.89 0.65
C GLY A 196 -12.51 -16.87 -0.48
N ALA A 197 -12.76 -17.35 -1.70
CA ALA A 197 -12.89 -16.49 -2.87
C ALA A 197 -14.04 -15.46 -2.76
N GLU A 198 -15.12 -15.84 -2.07
CA GLU A 198 -16.30 -15.02 -1.84
C GLU A 198 -16.08 -13.82 -0.88
N PHE A 199 -14.99 -13.87 -0.10
CA PHE A 199 -14.66 -12.80 0.85
C PHE A 199 -13.58 -11.85 0.33
N VAL A 200 -13.08 -12.09 -0.88
CA VAL A 200 -12.02 -11.29 -1.51
C VAL A 200 -12.63 -10.43 -2.61
N THR A 201 -12.37 -9.14 -2.56
CA THR A 201 -12.68 -8.18 -3.62
C THR A 201 -11.43 -7.79 -4.39
N THR A 202 -11.57 -7.47 -5.67
CA THR A 202 -10.47 -6.96 -6.49
C THR A 202 -10.54 -5.44 -6.59
N GLY A 203 -9.42 -4.80 -6.40
CA GLY A 203 -9.22 -3.39 -6.73
C GLY A 203 -8.78 -3.20 -8.18
N PRO A 204 -8.32 -2.00 -8.55
CA PRO A 204 -7.71 -1.76 -9.85
C PRO A 204 -6.53 -2.69 -10.10
N ASP A 205 -6.36 -3.07 -11.36
CA ASP A 205 -5.24 -3.84 -11.91
C ASP A 205 -4.87 -5.08 -11.08
N GLY A 206 -3.82 -5.04 -10.28
CA GLY A 206 -3.32 -6.16 -9.48
C GLY A 206 -3.74 -6.15 -8.00
N LEU A 207 -4.58 -5.23 -7.55
CA LEU A 207 -4.95 -5.13 -6.14
C LEU A 207 -6.05 -6.13 -5.73
N TRP A 208 -5.95 -6.62 -4.49
CA TRP A 208 -6.97 -7.40 -3.80
C TRP A 208 -7.24 -6.82 -2.41
N ALA A 209 -8.42 -7.12 -1.86
CA ALA A 209 -8.83 -6.67 -0.53
C ALA A 209 -9.77 -7.66 0.16
N ALA A 210 -9.59 -7.82 1.47
CA ALA A 210 -10.53 -8.48 2.36
C ALA A 210 -10.83 -7.53 3.54
N TYR A 211 -12.11 -7.37 3.85
CA TYR A 211 -12.61 -6.48 4.90
C TYR A 211 -13.03 -7.27 6.12
N SER A 212 -12.89 -6.67 7.31
CA SER A 212 -13.52 -7.22 8.51
C SER A 212 -15.06 -7.21 8.38
N ASP A 213 -15.75 -8.01 9.18
CA ASP A 213 -17.21 -8.10 9.09
C ASP A 213 -17.90 -6.76 9.37
N ASP A 214 -17.37 -5.97 10.33
CA ASP A 214 -17.88 -4.62 10.64
C ASP A 214 -17.73 -3.64 9.48
N GLU A 215 -16.77 -3.82 8.61
CA GLU A 215 -16.54 -2.95 7.45
C GLU A 215 -17.29 -3.43 6.19
N LYS A 216 -17.61 -4.73 6.08
CA LYS A 216 -18.42 -5.29 4.98
C LYS A 216 -19.84 -4.70 4.96
N GLU A 217 -20.40 -4.43 6.14
CA GLU A 217 -21.76 -3.85 6.26
C GLU A 217 -21.85 -2.38 5.80
N LYS A 218 -20.69 -1.72 5.55
CA LYS A 218 -20.61 -0.30 5.16
C LYS A 218 -20.37 -0.08 3.66
N ILE A 219 -20.14 -1.17 2.90
CA ILE A 219 -19.85 -1.16 1.46
C ILE A 219 -21.11 -1.52 0.70
#